data_04302e63af393e450884451bd1c953bc
#
_entry.id   04302e63af393e450884451bd1c953bc
#
_cell.length_a   1.000
_cell.length_b   1.000
_cell.length_c   1.000
_cell.angle_alpha   90.00
_cell.angle_beta   90.00
_cell.angle_gamma   90.00
#
_symmetry.space_group_name_H-M   'P 1'
#
loop_
_entity.id
_entity.type
_entity.pdbx_description
1 polymer ?
#
loop_
_entity_poly.entity_id
_entity_poly.type
_entity_poly.pdbx_seq_one_letter_code
_entity_poly.pdbx_strand_id
1 'polypeptide(L)'
;MGGASLAVSTRWRMRSIAVLGSRALPFLLGCVVSLESTPPSWAAAVEPLSWKEEPSVAALFQRAGVTGTFVLLEESSGRLRGSNPGRAAQRFTPASTFKIPNTLIGLSLGAVKSVDETIPYTGDPNPWIREWLEPMGLRGAIRVSNVPIYQELARRIGLVPMQEAVRRLNYGNGEIGSDVSSFWLRGPLAISAIEQTRFLSRLAHQSLPFPREAQVQVAQITRMDGGPGWSLHAKTGWQNGPGAGVGWWVGWVQQGRRITPFAMNMDMAGPADAPKREQLGRASLQALGVLPLPSGGQSSAL
;
A
#
# COMPACT_ATOMS: atom_id res chain seq x y z
N MET A 1 49.41 -42.17 -17.84
CA MET A 1 49.18 -41.79 -19.24
C MET A 1 48.23 -40.58 -19.13
N GLY A 2 48.58 -39.37 -19.21
CA GLY A 2 49.55 -38.67 -20.09
C GLY A 2 48.80 -37.74 -21.00
N GLY A 3 49.04 -36.48 -20.83
CA GLY A 3 48.81 -35.46 -21.84
C GLY A 3 47.72 -34.46 -21.48
N ALA A 4 47.85 -33.20 -21.53
CA ALA A 4 48.87 -32.16 -21.65
C ALA A 4 48.11 -30.85 -21.84
N SER A 5 48.50 -29.89 -21.10
CA SER A 5 48.11 -28.46 -21.14
C SER A 5 48.51 -27.81 -22.45
N LEU A 6 47.68 -26.90 -22.98
CA LEU A 6 48.17 -25.86 -23.92
C LEU A 6 47.54 -24.51 -23.54
N ALA A 7 48.37 -23.67 -22.93
CA ALA A 7 48.12 -22.25 -22.76
C ALA A 7 48.58 -21.51 -24.02
N VAL A 8 47.72 -20.62 -24.54
CA VAL A 8 48.11 -19.67 -25.62
C VAL A 8 48.09 -18.26 -25.03
N SER A 9 49.31 -17.74 -24.87
CA SER A 9 49.57 -16.33 -24.52
C SER A 9 49.72 -15.48 -25.80
N THR A 10 48.89 -14.46 -25.96
CA THR A 10 49.04 -13.50 -27.06
C THR A 10 49.53 -12.17 -26.47
N ARG A 11 50.80 -11.89 -26.65
CA ARG A 11 51.46 -10.58 -26.38
C ARG A 11 51.16 -9.63 -27.51
N TRP A 12 50.62 -8.45 -27.24
CA TRP A 12 50.56 -7.33 -28.16
C TRP A 12 51.72 -6.36 -27.86
N ARG A 13 52.54 -6.08 -28.87
CA ARG A 13 53.68 -5.17 -28.85
C ARG A 13 53.20 -3.73 -29.02
N MET A 14 53.66 -2.85 -28.16
CA MET A 14 53.58 -1.40 -28.35
C MET A 14 54.62 -0.99 -29.43
N ARG A 15 54.19 -0.20 -30.41
CA ARG A 15 55.08 0.55 -31.30
C ARG A 15 54.95 2.03 -30.92
N SER A 16 56.09 2.58 -30.50
CA SER A 16 56.30 4.00 -30.31
C SER A 16 56.49 4.68 -31.66
N ILE A 17 55.81 5.77 -31.90
CA ILE A 17 56.09 6.71 -33.02
C ILE A 17 56.40 8.06 -32.42
N ALA A 18 57.59 8.56 -32.70
CA ALA A 18 58.05 9.90 -32.36
C ALA A 18 57.44 10.94 -33.30
N VAL A 19 57.08 12.09 -32.76
CA VAL A 19 56.60 13.23 -33.52
C VAL A 19 57.49 14.45 -33.24
N LEU A 20 58.09 14.97 -34.27
CA LEU A 20 58.60 16.32 -34.33
C LEU A 20 57.57 17.25 -34.98
N GLY A 21 57.51 18.50 -34.53
CA GLY A 21 56.96 19.56 -35.35
C GLY A 21 56.14 20.61 -34.57
N SER A 22 56.86 21.65 -34.08
CA SER A 22 56.27 22.89 -33.56
C SER A 22 55.72 23.76 -34.71
N ARG A 23 54.48 24.20 -34.59
CA ARG A 23 53.95 25.43 -35.19
C ARG A 23 52.88 26.06 -34.31
N ALA A 24 53.11 27.27 -33.88
CA ALA A 24 52.19 28.14 -33.17
C ALA A 24 51.05 28.62 -34.07
N LEU A 25 49.80 28.55 -33.58
CA LEU A 25 48.64 29.23 -34.14
C LEU A 25 47.89 29.98 -33.04
N PRO A 26 47.19 31.09 -33.37
CA PRO A 26 46.78 32.09 -32.40
C PRO A 26 45.52 31.67 -31.61
N PHE A 27 45.44 32.17 -30.39
CA PHE A 27 44.27 32.06 -29.47
C PHE A 27 43.04 32.70 -30.13
N LEU A 28 42.04 31.87 -30.46
CA LEU A 28 40.67 32.29 -30.62
C LEU A 28 39.95 32.07 -29.30
N LEU A 29 39.54 33.16 -28.65
CA LEU A 29 38.70 33.18 -27.45
C LEU A 29 37.33 32.70 -27.86
N GLY A 30 37.06 31.40 -27.70
CA GLY A 30 35.74 30.81 -27.87
C GLY A 30 34.89 31.09 -26.62
N CYS A 31 33.89 31.98 -26.72
CA CYS A 31 32.82 32.07 -25.74
C CYS A 31 32.13 30.72 -25.60
N VAL A 32 32.40 30.02 -24.50
CA VAL A 32 31.57 28.86 -24.09
C VAL A 32 30.26 29.42 -23.56
N VAL A 33 29.23 29.45 -24.40
CA VAL A 33 27.86 29.68 -23.97
C VAL A 33 27.44 28.39 -23.26
N SER A 34 27.46 28.39 -21.91
CA SER A 34 26.86 27.34 -21.11
C SER A 34 25.32 27.42 -21.31
N LEU A 35 24.80 26.54 -22.12
CA LEU A 35 23.38 26.26 -22.18
C LEU A 35 22.97 25.61 -20.84
N GLU A 36 22.56 26.42 -19.87
CA GLU A 36 21.84 25.92 -18.72
C GLU A 36 20.51 25.34 -19.23
N SER A 37 20.45 24.03 -19.30
CA SER A 37 19.21 23.30 -19.58
C SER A 37 18.28 23.46 -18.37
N THR A 38 17.36 24.43 -18.44
CA THR A 38 16.24 24.49 -17.51
C THR A 38 15.48 23.17 -17.60
N PRO A 39 15.25 22.45 -16.48
CA PRO A 39 14.46 21.24 -16.51
C PRO A 39 13.05 21.57 -17.00
N PRO A 40 12.42 20.68 -17.79
CA PRO A 40 11.10 20.92 -18.33
C PRO A 40 10.08 21.10 -17.20
N SER A 41 9.17 22.05 -17.35
CA SER A 41 8.21 22.51 -16.34
C SER A 41 7.19 21.45 -15.84
N TRP A 42 7.20 20.22 -16.39
CA TRP A 42 6.39 19.11 -15.93
C TRP A 42 6.99 18.35 -14.72
N ALA A 43 8.24 18.60 -14.37
CA ALA A 43 8.83 18.17 -13.11
C ALA A 43 8.36 19.10 -11.97
N ALA A 44 7.04 19.31 -11.84
CA ALA A 44 6.49 19.92 -10.65
C ALA A 44 6.91 19.04 -9.47
N ALA A 45 7.82 19.56 -8.65
CA ALA A 45 8.20 18.94 -7.40
C ALA A 45 6.88 18.63 -6.64
N VAL A 46 6.63 17.35 -6.39
CA VAL A 46 5.51 16.97 -5.50
C VAL A 46 5.89 17.60 -4.16
N GLU A 47 5.23 18.71 -3.82
CA GLU A 47 5.41 19.36 -2.53
C GLU A 47 5.33 18.31 -1.43
N PRO A 48 6.32 18.25 -0.53
CA PRO A 48 6.29 17.28 0.55
C PRO A 48 5.01 17.52 1.36
N LEU A 49 4.19 16.49 1.53
CA LEU A 49 2.95 16.57 2.29
C LEU A 49 3.28 17.13 3.69
N SER A 50 2.71 18.28 4.03
CA SER A 50 2.89 18.85 5.36
C SER A 50 2.21 17.97 6.39
N TRP A 51 2.87 17.77 7.55
CA TRP A 51 2.33 17.00 8.66
C TRP A 51 1.77 17.94 9.73
N LYS A 52 0.60 17.58 10.29
CA LYS A 52 0.05 18.19 11.49
C LYS A 52 -0.12 17.12 12.55
N GLU A 53 0.61 17.25 13.66
CA GLU A 53 0.42 16.40 14.83
C GLU A 53 -0.92 16.71 15.49
N GLU A 54 -1.66 15.66 15.88
CA GLU A 54 -2.96 15.75 16.54
C GLU A 54 -2.87 15.13 17.94
N PRO A 55 -2.68 15.96 18.99
CA PRO A 55 -2.52 15.48 20.37
C PRO A 55 -3.69 14.63 20.87
N SER A 56 -4.90 14.92 20.41
CA SER A 56 -6.09 14.13 20.74
C SER A 56 -5.98 12.69 20.26
N VAL A 57 -5.39 12.46 19.07
CA VAL A 57 -5.15 11.13 18.51
C VAL A 57 -4.02 10.44 19.27
N ALA A 58 -2.92 11.13 19.54
CA ALA A 58 -1.82 10.58 20.34
C ALA A 58 -2.28 10.09 21.72
N ALA A 59 -3.14 10.86 22.39
CA ALA A 59 -3.71 10.51 23.69
C ALA A 59 -4.59 9.24 23.63
N LEU A 60 -5.26 8.95 22.50
CA LEU A 60 -6.03 7.70 22.34
C LEU A 60 -5.10 6.48 22.39
N PHE A 61 -4.01 6.48 21.62
CA PHE A 61 -3.05 5.38 21.62
C PHE A 61 -2.36 5.21 22.98
N GLN A 62 -2.02 6.33 23.65
CA GLN A 62 -1.42 6.31 24.97
C GLN A 62 -2.35 5.69 26.02
N ARG A 63 -3.65 6.09 26.06
CA ARG A 63 -4.63 5.50 26.98
C ARG A 63 -4.89 4.02 26.73
N ALA A 64 -4.86 3.60 25.46
CA ALA A 64 -5.00 2.20 25.09
C ALA A 64 -3.75 1.35 25.38
N GLY A 65 -2.63 1.97 25.80
CA GLY A 65 -1.37 1.28 26.05
C GLY A 65 -0.79 0.64 24.80
N VAL A 66 -0.98 1.25 23.61
CA VAL A 66 -0.62 0.66 22.33
C VAL A 66 0.36 1.54 21.58
N THR A 67 1.44 0.95 21.08
CA THR A 67 2.32 1.62 20.11
C THR A 67 1.68 1.56 18.72
N GLY A 68 1.47 2.72 18.11
CA GLY A 68 0.81 2.78 16.80
C GLY A 68 0.92 4.15 16.16
N THR A 69 0.24 4.28 15.03
CA THR A 69 0.04 5.54 14.30
C THR A 69 -1.36 5.57 13.72
N PHE A 70 -1.91 6.75 13.61
CA PHE A 70 -3.07 7.05 12.78
C PHE A 70 -2.73 8.26 11.91
N VAL A 71 -3.12 8.22 10.65
CA VAL A 71 -2.97 9.32 9.70
C VAL A 71 -4.20 9.40 8.80
N LEU A 72 -4.67 10.62 8.56
CA LEU A 72 -5.60 10.94 7.48
C LEU A 72 -4.97 11.96 6.52
N LEU A 73 -5.44 11.95 5.28
CA LEU A 73 -5.10 12.93 4.27
C LEU A 73 -6.25 13.93 4.14
N GLU A 74 -5.98 15.19 4.43
CA GLU A 74 -6.88 16.30 4.15
C GLU A 74 -6.65 16.77 2.71
N GLU A 75 -7.45 16.25 1.77
CA GLU A 75 -7.20 16.43 0.33
C GLU A 75 -7.24 17.89 -0.11
N SER A 76 -8.07 18.73 0.53
CA SER A 76 -8.21 20.15 0.19
C SER A 76 -6.94 20.96 0.39
N SER A 77 -6.11 20.57 1.35
CA SER A 77 -4.85 21.23 1.70
C SER A 77 -3.60 20.41 1.34
N GLY A 78 -3.78 19.14 0.92
CA GLY A 78 -2.68 18.19 0.76
C GLY A 78 -1.98 17.82 2.08
N ARG A 79 -2.60 18.13 3.25
CA ARG A 79 -1.98 17.95 4.57
C ARG A 79 -2.28 16.57 5.14
N LEU A 80 -1.26 15.97 5.74
CA LEU A 80 -1.42 14.80 6.59
C LEU A 80 -1.69 15.25 8.03
N ARG A 81 -2.69 14.64 8.68
CA ARG A 81 -3.04 14.88 10.08
C ARG A 81 -3.08 13.58 10.84
N GLY A 82 -2.48 13.50 12.01
CA GLY A 82 -2.46 12.27 12.79
C GLY A 82 -1.47 12.29 13.95
N SER A 83 -0.98 11.12 14.34
CA SER A 83 0.02 10.96 15.40
C SER A 83 1.12 10.01 14.98
N ASN A 84 2.33 10.21 15.52
CA ASN A 84 3.52 9.40 15.28
C ASN A 84 3.93 9.37 13.78
N PRO A 85 4.42 10.49 13.22
CA PRO A 85 4.80 10.62 11.81
C PRO A 85 5.91 9.65 11.39
N GLY A 86 6.84 9.34 12.29
CA GLY A 86 7.91 8.38 12.00
C GLY A 86 7.36 6.99 11.68
N ARG A 87 6.42 6.51 12.51
CA ARG A 87 5.75 5.22 12.25
C ARG A 87 4.80 5.30 11.06
N ALA A 88 4.14 6.42 10.83
CA ALA A 88 3.27 6.61 9.67
C ALA A 88 4.02 6.48 8.35
N ALA A 89 5.31 6.85 8.31
CA ALA A 89 6.19 6.72 7.16
C ALA A 89 6.87 5.34 7.06
N GLN A 90 6.91 4.58 8.14
CA GLN A 90 7.51 3.24 8.16
C GLN A 90 6.64 2.24 7.40
N ARG A 91 7.27 1.41 6.56
CA ARG A 91 6.59 0.36 5.82
C ARG A 91 6.49 -0.93 6.63
N PHE A 92 5.32 -1.56 6.57
CA PHE A 92 5.02 -2.86 7.17
C PHE A 92 4.29 -3.72 6.14
N THR A 93 4.32 -5.04 6.33
CA THR A 93 3.53 -5.98 5.53
C THR A 93 2.05 -5.62 5.60
N PRO A 94 1.34 -5.45 4.46
CA PRO A 94 -0.05 -4.97 4.44
C PRO A 94 -1.07 -5.97 5.01
N ALA A 95 -0.74 -7.23 5.06
CA ALA A 95 -1.64 -8.31 5.48
C ALA A 95 -2.99 -8.23 4.74
N SER A 96 -4.11 -8.40 5.44
CA SER A 96 -5.43 -8.42 4.80
C SER A 96 -5.90 -7.09 4.22
N THR A 97 -5.18 -5.97 4.40
CA THR A 97 -5.50 -4.72 3.68
C THR A 97 -5.20 -4.86 2.19
N PHE A 98 -4.28 -5.76 1.80
CA PHE A 98 -4.00 -6.06 0.40
C PHE A 98 -5.19 -6.69 -0.35
N LYS A 99 -6.20 -7.18 0.35
CA LYS A 99 -7.43 -7.67 -0.29
C LYS A 99 -8.12 -6.59 -1.14
N ILE A 100 -7.95 -5.31 -0.80
CA ILE A 100 -8.47 -4.20 -1.60
C ILE A 100 -7.79 -4.15 -2.99
N PRO A 101 -6.47 -3.97 -3.12
CA PRO A 101 -5.83 -4.00 -4.43
C PRO A 101 -5.90 -5.38 -5.13
N ASN A 102 -5.89 -6.49 -4.39
CA ASN A 102 -6.04 -7.82 -4.98
C ASN A 102 -7.40 -7.98 -5.70
N THR A 103 -8.50 -7.53 -5.07
CA THR A 103 -9.82 -7.49 -5.73
C THR A 103 -9.79 -6.64 -6.99
N LEU A 104 -9.22 -5.43 -6.91
CA LEU A 104 -9.13 -4.52 -8.05
C LEU A 104 -8.36 -5.16 -9.22
N ILE A 105 -7.23 -5.78 -8.93
CA ILE A 105 -6.38 -6.45 -9.93
C ILE A 105 -7.14 -7.64 -10.54
N GLY A 106 -7.77 -8.47 -9.70
CA GLY A 106 -8.50 -9.65 -10.15
C GLY A 106 -9.66 -9.31 -11.09
N LEU A 107 -10.45 -8.30 -10.76
CA LEU A 107 -11.52 -7.79 -11.63
C LEU A 107 -10.96 -7.19 -12.92
N SER A 108 -9.89 -6.41 -12.81
CA SER A 108 -9.32 -5.69 -13.96
C SER A 108 -8.68 -6.60 -14.98
N LEU A 109 -8.16 -7.74 -14.56
CA LEU A 109 -7.50 -8.75 -15.42
C LEU A 109 -8.43 -9.90 -15.80
N GLY A 110 -9.71 -9.87 -15.37
CA GLY A 110 -10.68 -10.91 -15.68
C GLY A 110 -10.44 -12.24 -14.95
N ALA A 111 -9.65 -12.26 -13.86
CA ALA A 111 -9.46 -13.44 -13.02
C ALA A 111 -10.75 -13.84 -12.29
N VAL A 112 -11.66 -12.90 -12.12
CA VAL A 112 -13.08 -13.07 -11.75
C VAL A 112 -13.93 -12.07 -12.55
N LYS A 113 -15.17 -12.45 -12.85
CA LYS A 113 -16.10 -11.63 -13.63
C LYS A 113 -16.77 -10.54 -12.80
N SER A 114 -16.96 -10.79 -11.51
CA SER A 114 -17.58 -9.85 -10.56
C SER A 114 -17.18 -10.19 -9.13
N VAL A 115 -17.48 -9.29 -8.19
CA VAL A 115 -17.26 -9.52 -6.75
C VAL A 115 -18.19 -10.60 -6.17
N ASP A 116 -19.21 -10.99 -6.91
CA ASP A 116 -20.20 -11.99 -6.52
C ASP A 116 -19.96 -13.37 -7.16
N GLU A 117 -18.98 -13.50 -8.08
CA GLU A 117 -18.56 -14.79 -8.61
C GLU A 117 -18.00 -15.67 -7.49
N THR A 118 -18.61 -16.85 -7.32
CA THR A 118 -18.22 -17.80 -6.27
C THR A 118 -16.84 -18.39 -6.57
N ILE A 119 -15.96 -18.32 -5.59
CA ILE A 119 -14.66 -18.98 -5.59
C ILE A 119 -14.74 -20.15 -4.59
N PRO A 120 -14.47 -21.39 -5.02
CA PRO A 120 -14.42 -22.54 -4.12
C PRO A 120 -13.35 -22.35 -3.03
N TYR A 121 -13.68 -22.79 -1.83
CA TYR A 121 -12.69 -22.84 -0.75
C TYR A 121 -11.71 -24.00 -0.98
N THR A 122 -10.42 -23.71 -0.95
CA THR A 122 -9.33 -24.68 -1.15
C THR A 122 -8.30 -24.65 -0.01
N GLY A 123 -8.69 -24.08 1.13
CA GLY A 123 -7.81 -23.94 2.31
C GLY A 123 -7.85 -25.14 3.25
N ASP A 124 -7.35 -24.94 4.47
CA ASP A 124 -7.39 -25.91 5.56
C ASP A 124 -8.84 -26.32 5.85
N PRO A 125 -9.17 -27.64 5.92
CA PRO A 125 -10.51 -28.11 6.25
C PRO A 125 -10.95 -27.73 7.68
N ASN A 126 -10.02 -27.34 8.55
CA ASN A 126 -10.28 -26.90 9.92
C ASN A 126 -9.72 -25.48 10.18
N PRO A 127 -10.19 -24.45 9.47
CA PRO A 127 -9.70 -23.10 9.68
C PRO A 127 -10.14 -22.58 11.05
N TRP A 128 -9.35 -21.66 11.62
CA TRP A 128 -9.73 -21.01 12.88
C TRP A 128 -10.96 -20.08 12.77
N ILE A 129 -11.33 -19.68 11.53
CA ILE A 129 -12.58 -18.98 11.20
C ILE A 129 -13.45 -19.93 10.37
N ARG A 130 -14.50 -20.46 10.96
CA ARG A 130 -15.34 -21.48 10.32
C ARG A 130 -16.11 -20.97 9.11
N GLU A 131 -16.47 -19.68 9.08
CA GLU A 131 -17.13 -19.04 7.94
C GLU A 131 -16.26 -19.08 6.66
N TRP A 132 -14.97 -19.36 6.77
CA TRP A 132 -14.10 -19.50 5.60
C TRP A 132 -14.41 -20.74 4.75
N LEU A 133 -15.02 -21.77 5.35
CA LEU A 133 -15.34 -23.03 4.66
C LEU A 133 -16.44 -22.83 3.59
N GLU A 134 -17.27 -21.80 3.74
CA GLU A 134 -18.36 -21.56 2.80
C GLU A 134 -17.82 -21.03 1.46
N PRO A 135 -18.25 -21.60 0.32
CA PRO A 135 -18.00 -21.02 -0.98
C PRO A 135 -18.62 -19.62 -1.06
N MET A 136 -17.80 -18.61 -1.43
CA MET A 136 -18.29 -17.24 -1.47
C MET A 136 -17.57 -16.42 -2.55
N GLY A 137 -18.23 -15.36 -3.01
CA GLY A 137 -17.59 -14.33 -3.83
C GLY A 137 -16.71 -13.40 -3.00
N LEU A 138 -16.01 -12.48 -3.68
CA LEU A 138 -15.10 -11.53 -3.03
C LEU A 138 -15.81 -10.60 -2.05
N ARG A 139 -17.10 -10.31 -2.26
CA ARG A 139 -17.94 -9.54 -1.31
C ARG A 139 -18.03 -10.23 0.06
N GLY A 140 -18.30 -11.51 0.09
CA GLY A 140 -18.29 -12.29 1.34
C GLY A 140 -16.88 -12.45 1.90
N ALA A 141 -15.93 -12.81 1.03
CA ALA A 141 -14.54 -13.07 1.41
C ALA A 141 -13.82 -11.88 2.04
N ILE A 142 -14.07 -10.65 1.56
CA ILE A 142 -13.46 -9.46 2.15
C ILE A 142 -14.02 -9.16 3.55
N ARG A 143 -15.30 -9.39 3.75
CA ARG A 143 -16.00 -9.18 5.03
C ARG A 143 -15.45 -10.07 6.13
N VAL A 144 -15.33 -11.38 5.88
CA VAL A 144 -14.78 -12.35 6.85
C VAL A 144 -13.26 -12.50 6.74
N SER A 145 -12.62 -11.67 5.90
CA SER A 145 -11.17 -11.68 5.66
C SER A 145 -10.63 -13.05 5.22
N ASN A 146 -11.38 -13.81 4.39
CA ASN A 146 -11.03 -15.14 3.92
C ASN A 146 -9.70 -15.13 3.18
N VAL A 147 -8.65 -15.70 3.78
CA VAL A 147 -7.30 -15.71 3.19
C VAL A 147 -7.21 -16.71 2.04
N PRO A 148 -7.65 -17.98 2.17
CA PRO A 148 -7.60 -18.96 1.09
C PRO A 148 -8.26 -18.51 -0.22
N ILE A 149 -9.43 -17.86 -0.16
CA ILE A 149 -10.09 -17.33 -1.37
C ILE A 149 -9.23 -16.26 -2.06
N TYR A 150 -8.59 -15.38 -1.29
CA TYR A 150 -7.70 -14.36 -1.86
C TYR A 150 -6.36 -14.92 -2.35
N GLN A 151 -5.89 -16.03 -1.79
CA GLN A 151 -4.76 -16.78 -2.33
C GLN A 151 -5.12 -17.45 -3.65
N GLU A 152 -6.33 -18.00 -3.75
CA GLU A 152 -6.82 -18.57 -5.00
C GLU A 152 -6.99 -17.48 -6.08
N LEU A 153 -7.56 -16.33 -5.75
CA LEU A 153 -7.63 -15.19 -6.66
C LEU A 153 -6.23 -14.79 -7.16
N ALA A 154 -5.26 -14.71 -6.27
CA ALA A 154 -3.88 -14.36 -6.64
C ALA A 154 -3.23 -15.42 -7.55
N ARG A 155 -3.51 -16.72 -7.35
CA ARG A 155 -3.06 -17.78 -8.25
C ARG A 155 -3.70 -17.66 -9.64
N ARG A 156 -4.99 -17.33 -9.74
CA ARG A 156 -5.69 -17.07 -11.01
C ARG A 156 -5.12 -15.87 -11.75
N ILE A 157 -4.71 -14.82 -11.04
CA ILE A 157 -4.03 -13.65 -11.62
C ILE A 157 -2.66 -14.05 -12.16
N GLY A 158 -1.89 -14.86 -11.41
CA GLY A 158 -0.54 -15.27 -11.76
C GLY A 158 0.54 -14.25 -11.32
N LEU A 159 1.78 -14.73 -11.21
CA LEU A 159 2.88 -13.96 -10.63
C LEU A 159 3.24 -12.71 -11.45
N VAL A 160 3.45 -12.87 -12.77
CA VAL A 160 3.90 -11.76 -13.62
C VAL A 160 2.84 -10.66 -13.73
N PRO A 161 1.55 -10.97 -14.05
CA PRO A 161 0.51 -9.93 -14.08
C PRO A 161 0.28 -9.26 -12.72
N MET A 162 0.40 -10.00 -11.61
CA MET A 162 0.30 -9.44 -10.27
C MET A 162 1.43 -8.43 -10.01
N GLN A 163 2.68 -8.79 -10.35
CA GLN A 163 3.83 -7.91 -10.18
C GLN A 163 3.69 -6.61 -10.97
N GLU A 164 3.28 -6.70 -12.22
CA GLU A 164 3.04 -5.54 -13.09
C GLU A 164 1.92 -4.65 -12.54
N ALA A 165 0.82 -5.26 -12.08
CA ALA A 165 -0.31 -4.55 -11.52
C ALA A 165 0.05 -3.83 -10.21
N VAL A 166 0.79 -4.46 -9.31
CA VAL A 166 1.25 -3.85 -8.04
C VAL A 166 2.17 -2.66 -8.31
N ARG A 167 3.09 -2.77 -9.27
CA ARG A 167 3.94 -1.64 -9.70
C ARG A 167 3.10 -0.52 -10.32
N ARG A 168 2.16 -0.84 -11.19
CA ARG A 168 1.25 0.13 -11.83
C ARG A 168 0.38 0.87 -10.82
N LEU A 169 0.00 0.21 -9.71
CA LEU A 169 -0.69 0.87 -8.59
C LEU A 169 0.21 1.82 -7.81
N ASN A 170 1.54 1.71 -7.93
CA ASN A 170 2.50 2.35 -7.03
C ASN A 170 2.19 2.02 -5.56
N TYR A 171 2.04 0.72 -5.26
CA TYR A 171 1.61 0.24 -3.95
C TYR A 171 2.81 -0.18 -3.10
N GLY A 172 3.16 0.64 -2.11
CA GLY A 172 4.28 0.42 -1.20
C GLY A 172 5.62 0.31 -1.92
N ASN A 173 6.43 -0.70 -1.55
CA ASN A 173 7.72 -0.98 -2.22
C ASN A 173 7.57 -1.64 -3.60
N GLY A 174 6.38 -2.12 -3.95
CA GLY A 174 6.11 -2.79 -5.23
C GLY A 174 6.72 -4.18 -5.37
N GLU A 175 7.25 -4.77 -4.32
CA GLU A 175 7.94 -6.07 -4.35
C GLU A 175 7.01 -7.21 -3.94
N ILE A 176 6.87 -8.24 -4.79
CA ILE A 176 6.03 -9.41 -4.46
C ILE A 176 6.81 -10.73 -4.36
N GLY A 177 8.12 -10.73 -4.65
CA GLY A 177 8.92 -11.96 -4.61
C GLY A 177 8.45 -13.01 -5.62
N SER A 178 8.61 -14.27 -5.28
CA SER A 178 8.30 -15.41 -6.15
C SER A 178 7.02 -16.18 -5.77
N ASP A 179 6.45 -15.95 -4.59
CA ASP A 179 5.19 -16.59 -4.16
C ASP A 179 4.02 -15.63 -4.26
N VAL A 180 3.24 -15.77 -5.33
CA VAL A 180 2.06 -14.96 -5.61
C VAL A 180 0.95 -15.10 -4.56
N SER A 181 0.98 -16.12 -3.72
CA SER A 181 -0.07 -16.43 -2.77
C SER A 181 0.19 -15.95 -1.33
N SER A 182 1.39 -15.43 -1.00
CA SER A 182 1.73 -15.09 0.38
C SER A 182 2.51 -13.77 0.56
N PHE A 183 2.93 -13.10 -0.50
CA PHE A 183 3.79 -11.92 -0.44
C PHE A 183 3.20 -10.75 0.38
N TRP A 184 1.89 -10.65 0.50
CA TRP A 184 1.21 -9.64 1.32
C TRP A 184 0.99 -10.07 2.77
N LEU A 185 1.24 -11.36 3.10
CA LEU A 185 1.11 -11.95 4.43
C LEU A 185 2.46 -12.07 5.15
N ARG A 186 3.49 -12.44 4.39
CA ARG A 186 4.84 -12.77 4.91
C ARG A 186 5.94 -11.84 4.39
N GLY A 187 5.61 -10.90 3.52
CA GLY A 187 6.54 -10.10 2.75
C GLY A 187 6.96 -10.80 1.44
N PRO A 188 7.71 -10.13 0.54
CA PRO A 188 8.43 -8.88 0.77
C PRO A 188 7.60 -7.59 0.59
N LEU A 189 6.33 -7.67 0.17
CA LEU A 189 5.52 -6.46 0.01
C LEU A 189 5.35 -5.72 1.34
N ALA A 190 5.68 -4.43 1.32
CA ALA A 190 5.56 -3.57 2.48
C ALA A 190 5.06 -2.18 2.06
N ILE A 191 4.21 -1.58 2.89
CA ILE A 191 3.57 -0.28 2.64
C ILE A 191 3.47 0.52 3.94
N SER A 192 3.57 1.84 3.86
CA SER A 192 3.40 2.74 4.99
C SER A 192 1.95 3.23 5.12
N ALA A 193 1.59 3.76 6.30
CA ALA A 193 0.27 4.33 6.50
C ALA A 193 0.04 5.54 5.58
N ILE A 194 1.05 6.34 5.32
CA ILE A 194 0.98 7.46 4.37
C ILE A 194 0.71 6.96 2.95
N GLU A 195 1.40 5.91 2.50
CA GLU A 195 1.17 5.32 1.17
C GLU A 195 -0.21 4.70 1.04
N GLN A 196 -0.73 4.08 2.10
CA GLN A 196 -2.11 3.58 2.16
C GLN A 196 -3.13 4.71 1.94
N THR A 197 -2.98 5.86 2.61
CA THR A 197 -3.92 6.98 2.40
C THR A 197 -3.92 7.49 0.96
N ARG A 198 -2.74 7.55 0.31
CA ARG A 198 -2.61 7.97 -1.10
C ARG A 198 -3.27 6.98 -2.06
N PHE A 199 -3.07 5.69 -1.83
CA PHE A 199 -3.70 4.63 -2.61
C PHE A 199 -5.23 4.69 -2.47
N LEU A 200 -5.73 4.81 -1.23
CA LEU A 200 -7.17 4.84 -0.93
C LEU A 200 -7.85 6.12 -1.44
N SER A 201 -7.16 7.27 -1.41
CA SER A 201 -7.61 8.49 -2.05
C SER A 201 -7.88 8.25 -3.54
N ARG A 202 -6.90 7.72 -4.26
CA ARG A 202 -7.05 7.44 -5.70
C ARG A 202 -8.15 6.42 -5.98
N LEU A 203 -8.31 5.39 -5.14
CA LEU A 203 -9.37 4.41 -5.27
C LEU A 203 -10.76 5.06 -5.08
N ALA A 204 -10.93 5.86 -4.02
CA ALA A 204 -12.18 6.52 -3.70
C ALA A 204 -12.61 7.51 -4.82
N HIS A 205 -11.64 8.16 -5.45
CA HIS A 205 -11.86 9.02 -6.63
C HIS A 205 -11.94 8.26 -7.96
N GLN A 206 -11.79 6.93 -7.94
CA GLN A 206 -11.78 6.09 -9.15
C GLN A 206 -10.72 6.54 -10.17
N SER A 207 -9.57 7.04 -9.69
CA SER A 207 -8.46 7.60 -10.47
C SER A 207 -7.23 6.68 -10.57
N LEU A 208 -7.35 5.44 -10.07
CA LEU A 208 -6.32 4.43 -10.28
C LEU A 208 -6.28 4.02 -11.77
N PRO A 209 -5.09 3.60 -12.29
CA PRO A 209 -4.94 3.25 -13.71
C PRO A 209 -5.54 1.86 -14.04
N PHE A 210 -6.79 1.64 -13.64
CA PHE A 210 -7.56 0.41 -13.81
C PHE A 210 -9.00 0.75 -14.19
N PRO A 211 -9.79 -0.19 -14.75
CA PRO A 211 -11.17 0.07 -15.15
C PRO A 211 -11.99 0.68 -14.02
N ARG A 212 -12.73 1.73 -14.33
CA ARG A 212 -13.56 2.45 -13.34
C ARG A 212 -14.58 1.54 -12.68
N GLU A 213 -15.17 0.63 -13.45
CA GLU A 213 -16.16 -0.31 -12.94
C GLU A 213 -15.57 -1.24 -11.87
N ALA A 214 -14.34 -1.73 -12.06
CA ALA A 214 -13.65 -2.52 -11.05
C ALA A 214 -13.42 -1.71 -9.77
N GLN A 215 -13.03 -0.43 -9.87
CA GLN A 215 -12.86 0.45 -8.71
C GLN A 215 -14.18 0.69 -7.97
N VAL A 216 -15.29 0.85 -8.69
CA VAL A 216 -16.63 0.98 -8.09
C VAL A 216 -17.03 -0.29 -7.33
N GLN A 217 -16.81 -1.46 -7.91
CA GLN A 217 -17.11 -2.74 -7.23
C GLN A 217 -16.26 -2.91 -5.97
N VAL A 218 -14.97 -2.54 -5.99
CA VAL A 218 -14.11 -2.56 -4.80
C VAL A 218 -14.62 -1.61 -3.73
N ALA A 219 -15.02 -0.40 -4.10
CA ALA A 219 -15.61 0.56 -3.16
C ALA A 219 -16.90 0.01 -2.52
N GLN A 220 -17.76 -0.66 -3.31
CA GLN A 220 -18.98 -1.26 -2.79
C GLN A 220 -18.72 -2.32 -1.72
N ILE A 221 -17.78 -3.25 -1.96
CA ILE A 221 -17.52 -4.36 -1.03
C ILE A 221 -16.70 -3.96 0.21
N THR A 222 -16.06 -2.79 0.18
CA THR A 222 -15.33 -2.24 1.34
C THR A 222 -16.20 -1.37 2.23
N ARG A 223 -17.45 -1.10 1.86
CA ARG A 223 -18.36 -0.33 2.70
C ARG A 223 -18.71 -1.10 3.97
N MET A 224 -18.39 -0.51 5.12
CA MET A 224 -18.61 -1.11 6.44
C MET A 224 -19.79 -0.46 7.19
N ASP A 225 -20.00 0.85 6.96
CA ASP A 225 -20.93 1.64 7.76
C ASP A 225 -21.41 2.85 6.97
N GLY A 226 -22.43 3.54 7.46
CA GLY A 226 -22.90 4.75 6.84
C GLY A 226 -24.24 5.19 7.43
N GLY A 227 -24.61 6.44 7.11
CA GLY A 227 -25.83 7.08 7.50
C GLY A 227 -26.22 8.17 6.50
N PRO A 228 -27.19 9.03 6.82
CA PRO A 228 -27.57 10.13 5.97
C PRO A 228 -26.39 11.02 5.63
N GLY A 229 -26.03 11.06 4.34
CA GLY A 229 -24.96 11.92 3.82
C GLY A 229 -23.53 11.44 4.03
N TRP A 230 -23.27 10.26 4.62
CA TRP A 230 -21.92 9.73 4.80
C TRP A 230 -21.83 8.22 4.63
N SER A 231 -20.64 7.74 4.30
CA SER A 231 -20.29 6.32 4.31
C SER A 231 -18.84 6.11 4.76
N LEU A 232 -18.60 4.96 5.39
CA LEU A 232 -17.28 4.49 5.81
C LEU A 232 -16.94 3.24 5.03
N HIS A 233 -15.81 3.26 4.39
CA HIS A 233 -15.22 2.15 3.65
C HIS A 233 -13.91 1.79 4.31
N ALA A 234 -13.75 0.53 4.73
CA ALA A 234 -12.51 0.17 5.40
C ALA A 234 -12.21 -1.34 5.33
N LYS A 235 -10.97 -1.67 5.68
CA LYS A 235 -10.48 -3.03 5.82
C LYS A 235 -9.48 -3.14 6.94
N THR A 236 -9.64 -4.17 7.77
CA THR A 236 -8.66 -4.58 8.77
C THR A 236 -7.56 -5.43 8.15
N GLY A 237 -6.36 -5.40 8.74
CA GLY A 237 -5.27 -6.33 8.48
C GLY A 237 -4.64 -6.80 9.79
N TRP A 238 -4.03 -7.96 9.76
CA TRP A 238 -3.20 -8.46 10.85
C TRP A 238 -2.11 -9.35 10.27
N GLN A 239 -0.87 -8.90 10.43
CA GLN A 239 0.32 -9.69 10.18
C GLN A 239 0.74 -10.31 11.50
N ASN A 240 0.55 -11.62 11.63
CA ASN A 240 0.85 -12.41 12.81
C ASN A 240 2.10 -13.27 12.58
N GLY A 241 3.26 -12.61 12.42
CA GLY A 241 4.56 -13.27 12.31
C GLY A 241 5.20 -13.51 13.68
N PRO A 242 6.43 -14.08 13.69
CA PRO A 242 7.23 -14.14 14.90
C PRO A 242 7.48 -12.74 15.47
N GLY A 243 7.25 -12.55 16.76
CA GLY A 243 7.37 -11.26 17.44
C GLY A 243 6.04 -10.48 17.53
N ALA A 244 6.12 -9.19 17.81
CA ALA A 244 4.96 -8.33 17.84
C ALA A 244 4.37 -8.23 16.42
N GLY A 245 3.11 -8.64 16.28
CA GLY A 245 2.40 -8.53 15.02
C GLY A 245 2.04 -7.08 14.70
N VAL A 246 1.66 -6.82 13.45
CA VAL A 246 1.16 -5.50 13.04
C VAL A 246 -0.32 -5.60 12.66
N GLY A 247 -1.12 -4.83 13.38
CA GLY A 247 -2.53 -4.66 13.09
C GLY A 247 -2.77 -3.41 12.23
N TRP A 248 -3.66 -3.51 11.25
CA TRP A 248 -4.05 -2.43 10.35
C TRP A 248 -5.55 -2.16 10.40
N TRP A 249 -5.92 -0.90 10.22
CA TRP A 249 -7.25 -0.49 9.80
C TRP A 249 -7.13 0.70 8.85
N VAL A 250 -7.56 0.51 7.60
CA VAL A 250 -7.34 1.48 6.52
C VAL A 250 -8.62 1.67 5.73
N GLY A 251 -8.84 2.88 5.21
CA GLY A 251 -10.08 3.15 4.49
C GLY A 251 -10.26 4.63 4.14
N TRP A 252 -11.50 5.01 3.90
CA TRP A 252 -11.91 6.41 3.73
C TRP A 252 -13.31 6.63 4.26
N VAL A 253 -13.56 7.86 4.67
CA VAL A 253 -14.91 8.36 4.93
C VAL A 253 -15.31 9.25 3.78
N GLN A 254 -16.52 9.04 3.26
CA GLN A 254 -17.12 9.91 2.25
C GLN A 254 -18.29 10.67 2.88
N GLN A 255 -18.28 11.99 2.77
CA GLN A 255 -19.33 12.90 3.23
C GLN A 255 -19.75 13.79 2.05
N GLY A 256 -20.85 13.42 1.39
CA GLY A 256 -21.22 14.04 0.12
C GLY A 256 -20.10 13.88 -0.92
N ARG A 257 -19.48 15.00 -1.33
CA ARG A 257 -18.34 15.00 -2.28
C ARG A 257 -16.96 14.94 -1.59
N ARG A 258 -16.91 15.15 -0.29
CA ARG A 258 -15.66 15.14 0.46
C ARG A 258 -15.25 13.70 0.75
N ILE A 259 -14.01 13.37 0.42
CA ILE A 259 -13.36 12.10 0.74
C ILE A 259 -12.25 12.38 1.75
N THR A 260 -12.16 11.55 2.79
CA THR A 260 -11.11 11.62 3.82
C THR A 260 -10.49 10.25 3.94
N PRO A 261 -9.41 9.96 3.21
CA PRO A 261 -8.68 8.70 3.33
C PRO A 261 -7.92 8.66 4.64
N PHE A 262 -7.84 7.48 5.25
CA PHE A 262 -7.11 7.27 6.49
C PHE A 262 -6.41 5.92 6.52
N ALA A 263 -5.38 5.83 7.34
CA ALA A 263 -4.74 4.56 7.68
C ALA A 263 -4.22 4.61 9.12
N MET A 264 -4.38 3.50 9.81
CA MET A 264 -3.73 3.27 11.10
C MET A 264 -3.03 1.93 11.11
N ASN A 265 -1.92 1.85 11.84
CA ASN A 265 -1.35 0.58 12.25
C ASN A 265 -0.91 0.64 13.71
N MET A 266 -0.84 -0.53 14.32
CA MET A 266 -0.45 -0.69 15.71
C MET A 266 0.27 -2.02 15.93
N ASP A 267 1.08 -2.08 16.98
CA ASP A 267 1.64 -3.36 17.45
C ASP A 267 0.53 -4.19 18.07
N MET A 268 0.59 -5.50 17.83
CA MET A 268 -0.37 -6.46 18.35
C MET A 268 0.35 -7.57 19.11
N ALA A 269 0.03 -7.72 20.39
CA ALA A 269 0.55 -8.82 21.20
C ALA A 269 -0.20 -10.15 20.94
N GLY A 270 -1.45 -10.07 20.49
CA GLY A 270 -2.24 -11.27 20.22
C GLY A 270 -3.68 -10.97 19.75
N PRO A 271 -4.52 -12.02 19.69
CA PRO A 271 -5.91 -11.90 19.20
C PRO A 271 -6.79 -10.93 19.99
N ALA A 272 -6.50 -10.72 21.28
CA ALA A 272 -7.23 -9.79 22.14
C ALA A 272 -7.11 -8.33 21.67
N ASP A 273 -6.06 -8.00 20.92
CA ASP A 273 -5.88 -6.66 20.36
C ASP A 273 -6.65 -6.44 19.04
N ALA A 274 -7.24 -7.51 18.50
CA ALA A 274 -7.90 -7.42 17.19
C ALA A 274 -9.01 -6.35 17.12
N PRO A 275 -9.89 -6.18 18.13
CA PRO A 275 -10.90 -5.11 18.13
C PRO A 275 -10.31 -3.71 18.23
N LYS A 276 -9.18 -3.54 18.91
CA LYS A 276 -8.55 -2.22 19.14
C LYS A 276 -8.23 -1.49 17.84
N ARG A 277 -7.94 -2.21 16.76
CA ARG A 277 -7.65 -1.62 15.43
C ARG A 277 -8.78 -0.72 14.94
N GLU A 278 -10.01 -1.24 14.96
CA GLU A 278 -11.18 -0.48 14.54
C GLU A 278 -11.59 0.55 15.60
N GLN A 279 -11.55 0.20 16.88
CA GLN A 279 -11.91 1.09 17.99
C GLN A 279 -11.05 2.35 17.99
N LEU A 280 -9.71 2.21 17.95
CA LEU A 280 -8.78 3.35 17.90
C LEU A 280 -8.93 4.16 16.62
N GLY A 281 -9.11 3.48 15.48
CA GLY A 281 -9.32 4.16 14.21
C GLY A 281 -10.60 4.99 14.20
N ARG A 282 -11.74 4.45 14.66
CA ARG A 282 -13.01 5.18 14.77
C ARG A 282 -12.90 6.33 15.76
N ALA A 283 -12.31 6.09 16.94
CA ALA A 283 -12.10 7.14 17.93
C ALA A 283 -11.23 8.28 17.38
N SER A 284 -10.19 7.96 16.60
CA SER A 284 -9.35 8.96 15.92
C SER A 284 -10.13 9.77 14.91
N LEU A 285 -10.95 9.13 14.06
CA LEU A 285 -11.81 9.82 13.09
C LEU A 285 -12.83 10.73 13.78
N GLN A 286 -13.40 10.30 14.92
CA GLN A 286 -14.33 11.09 15.74
C GLN A 286 -13.64 12.29 16.38
N ALA A 287 -12.47 12.09 16.98
CA ALA A 287 -11.67 13.16 17.59
C ALA A 287 -11.26 14.24 16.58
N LEU A 288 -11.14 13.87 15.29
CA LEU A 288 -10.84 14.78 14.19
C LEU A 288 -12.08 15.34 13.46
N GLY A 289 -13.30 15.02 13.94
CA GLY A 289 -14.55 15.51 13.36
C GLY A 289 -14.91 14.91 12.00
N VAL A 290 -14.34 13.75 11.66
CA VAL A 290 -14.58 13.05 10.38
C VAL A 290 -15.74 12.06 10.48
N LEU A 291 -15.91 11.40 11.61
CA LEU A 291 -17.09 10.57 11.90
C LEU A 291 -17.98 11.22 12.94
N PRO A 292 -19.30 11.03 12.86
CA PRO A 292 -20.21 11.48 13.91
C PRO A 292 -19.89 10.75 15.22
N LEU A 293 -20.16 11.41 16.34
CA LEU A 293 -20.15 10.74 17.64
C LEU A 293 -21.30 9.71 17.69
N PRO A 294 -21.17 8.61 18.45
CA PRO A 294 -22.24 7.65 18.63
C PRO A 294 -23.49 8.36 19.16
N SER A 295 -24.64 8.14 18.50
CA SER A 295 -25.93 8.67 18.95
C SER A 295 -26.32 7.99 20.27
N GLY A 296 -26.18 8.68 21.40
CA GLY A 296 -26.71 8.24 22.72
C GLY A 296 -25.89 7.17 23.42
N GLY A 297 -25.11 7.56 24.41
CA GLY A 297 -24.98 6.92 25.73
C GLY A 297 -24.29 5.58 25.88
N GLN A 298 -23.52 5.09 24.90
CA GLN A 298 -22.58 3.99 25.14
C GLN A 298 -21.15 4.50 24.96
N SER A 299 -20.61 5.14 25.98
CA SER A 299 -19.17 5.27 26.17
C SER A 299 -18.63 3.86 26.41
N SER A 300 -18.24 3.16 25.37
CA SER A 300 -17.37 2.00 25.53
C SER A 300 -16.04 2.53 26.03
N ALA A 301 -15.81 2.41 27.34
CA ALA A 301 -14.53 2.69 27.95
C ALA A 301 -13.44 1.87 27.23
N LEU A 302 -12.45 2.58 26.68
CA LEU A 302 -11.18 2.02 26.25
C LEU A 302 -10.33 1.68 27.46
#